data_46a8cc210644c3867aeb5aabe3363574
#
_entry.id   46a8cc210644c3867aeb5aabe3363574
#
_cell.length_a   1.000
_cell.length_b   1.000
_cell.length_c   1.000
_cell.angle_alpha   90.00
_cell.angle_beta   90.00
_cell.angle_gamma   90.00
#
_symmetry.space_group_name_H-M   'P 1'
#
loop_
_entity.id
_entity.type
_entity.pdbx_description
1 polymer ?
#
loop_
_entity_poly.entity_id
_entity_poly.type
_entity_poly.pdbx_seq_one_letter_code
_entity_poly.pdbx_strand_id
1 'polypeptide(L)'
;QAYVQLADETALKITGNYLDWLSFLTTASRLYKYPYHDQLMIYAQRPDASACAAYELWNGTMHRYIRRGAKGIALLNPTANGMRIRYVFDVSDTGTRADSRNVDVWQLTEAAEPAVRKMLAEEFSADASMRLVQQIEQLAERQALAYWNEHRRDILDSVDDSALSEYDDFAAGASFRKAAAASISAVIQT
;
A
#
# COMPACT_ATOMS: atom_id res chain seq x y z
N GLN A 1 7.84 -2.04 22.98
CA GLN A 1 6.49 -2.59 23.25
C GLN A 1 5.39 -1.70 22.64
N ALA A 2 5.32 -0.40 22.92
CA ALA A 2 4.25 0.49 22.44
C ALA A 2 4.08 0.51 20.91
N TYR A 3 5.17 0.51 20.14
CA TYR A 3 5.07 0.51 18.67
C TYR A 3 4.65 -0.85 18.08
N VAL A 4 4.98 -1.96 18.73
CA VAL A 4 4.48 -3.28 18.33
C VAL A 4 2.97 -3.36 18.58
N GLN A 5 2.55 -2.93 19.77
CA GLN A 5 1.12 -2.84 20.08
C GLN A 5 0.35 -1.94 19.11
N LEU A 6 0.91 -0.79 18.73
CA LEU A 6 0.31 0.10 17.73
C LEU A 6 0.15 -0.60 16.37
N ALA A 7 1.13 -1.40 15.94
CA ALA A 7 1.05 -2.17 14.70
C ALA A 7 -0.08 -3.19 14.77
N ASP A 8 -0.16 -3.97 15.88
CA ASP A 8 -1.18 -5.01 16.06
C ASP A 8 -2.59 -4.41 16.11
N GLU A 9 -2.79 -3.33 16.90
CA GLU A 9 -4.08 -2.62 16.97
C GLU A 9 -4.49 -2.05 15.61
N THR A 10 -3.53 -1.52 14.83
CA THR A 10 -3.81 -0.98 13.50
C THR A 10 -4.16 -2.09 12.53
N ALA A 11 -3.45 -3.23 12.57
CA ALA A 11 -3.75 -4.39 11.74
C ALA A 11 -5.18 -4.90 12.01
N LEU A 12 -5.56 -5.05 13.27
CA LEU A 12 -6.93 -5.44 13.65
C LEU A 12 -7.97 -4.42 13.16
N LYS A 13 -7.68 -3.13 13.28
CA LYS A 13 -8.58 -2.08 12.84
C LYS A 13 -8.81 -2.13 11.32
N ILE A 14 -7.76 -2.18 10.51
CA ILE A 14 -7.90 -2.15 9.04
C ILE A 14 -8.53 -3.41 8.48
N THR A 15 -8.43 -4.54 9.17
CA THR A 15 -9.09 -5.80 8.79
C THR A 15 -10.53 -5.91 9.31
N GLY A 16 -10.93 -5.04 10.25
CA GLY A 16 -12.23 -5.08 10.88
C GLY A 16 -13.39 -4.59 10.00
N ASN A 17 -13.12 -3.75 9.00
CA ASN A 17 -14.15 -3.29 8.05
C ASN A 17 -13.53 -2.80 6.73
N TYR A 18 -14.37 -2.79 5.69
CA TYR A 18 -13.96 -2.45 4.34
C TYR A 18 -13.47 -0.98 4.17
N LEU A 19 -14.06 -0.03 4.87
CA LEU A 19 -13.68 1.39 4.75
C LEU A 19 -12.32 1.67 5.36
N ASP A 20 -12.01 1.07 6.50
CA ASP A 20 -10.68 1.15 7.11
C ASP A 20 -9.62 0.49 6.22
N TRP A 21 -9.96 -0.65 5.61
CA TRP A 21 -9.10 -1.31 4.64
C TRP A 21 -8.82 -0.44 3.42
N LEU A 22 -9.84 0.17 2.80
CA LEU A 22 -9.66 1.10 1.68
C LEU A 22 -8.83 2.33 2.07
N SER A 23 -9.06 2.89 3.24
CA SER A 23 -8.27 4.02 3.75
C SER A 23 -6.78 3.67 3.88
N PHE A 24 -6.49 2.48 4.41
CA PHE A 24 -5.12 1.96 4.45
C PHE A 24 -4.53 1.79 3.04
N LEU A 25 -5.26 1.15 2.10
CA LEU A 25 -4.80 0.94 0.74
C LEU A 25 -4.50 2.25 0.00
N THR A 26 -5.29 3.28 0.22
CA THR A 26 -5.07 4.63 -0.33
C THR A 26 -3.71 5.22 0.12
N THR A 27 -3.32 5.00 1.36
CA THR A 27 -2.00 5.43 1.84
C THR A 27 -0.90 4.49 1.35
N ALA A 28 -1.13 3.19 1.39
CA ALA A 28 -0.16 2.17 1.00
C ALA A 28 0.22 2.27 -0.49
N SER A 29 -0.72 2.61 -1.38
CA SER A 29 -0.46 2.79 -2.81
C SER A 29 0.59 3.87 -3.10
N ARG A 30 0.56 4.97 -2.34
CA ARG A 30 1.55 6.05 -2.41
C ARG A 30 2.91 5.64 -1.86
N LEU A 31 2.90 4.67 -0.94
CA LEU A 31 4.07 4.17 -0.22
C LEU A 31 4.54 2.80 -0.73
N TYR A 32 4.27 2.46 -2.00
CA TYR A 32 4.52 1.13 -2.59
C TYR A 32 5.97 0.62 -2.47
N LYS A 33 6.94 1.52 -2.27
CA LYS A 33 8.36 1.15 -2.02
C LYS A 33 8.65 0.69 -0.60
N TYR A 34 7.72 0.88 0.32
CA TYR A 34 7.84 0.40 1.68
C TYR A 34 7.24 -1.01 1.81
N PRO A 35 7.86 -1.92 2.58
CA PRO A 35 7.24 -3.20 2.88
C PRO A 35 5.97 -3.00 3.73
N TYR A 36 5.08 -3.98 3.71
CA TYR A 36 3.76 -3.91 4.36
C TYR A 36 3.81 -3.42 5.80
N HIS A 37 4.71 -3.96 6.62
CA HIS A 37 4.81 -3.55 8.03
C HIS A 37 5.20 -2.07 8.21
N ASP A 38 6.02 -1.52 7.32
CA ASP A 38 6.35 -0.09 7.33
C ASP A 38 5.16 0.76 6.86
N GLN A 39 4.45 0.32 5.81
CA GLN A 39 3.22 0.99 5.35
C GLN A 39 2.18 1.04 6.47
N LEU A 40 2.00 -0.06 7.20
CA LEU A 40 1.11 -0.15 8.34
C LEU A 40 1.51 0.83 9.45
N MET A 41 2.79 0.88 9.79
CA MET A 41 3.33 1.81 10.80
C MET A 41 3.23 3.27 10.39
N ILE A 42 3.43 3.57 9.10
CA ILE A 42 3.23 4.94 8.58
C ILE A 42 1.75 5.29 8.68
N TYR A 43 0.87 4.44 8.18
CA TYR A 43 -0.58 4.67 8.22
C TYR A 43 -1.09 4.87 9.65
N ALA A 44 -0.64 4.07 10.61
CA ALA A 44 -1.03 4.18 12.01
C ALA A 44 -0.73 5.55 12.63
N GLN A 45 0.38 6.18 12.20
CA GLN A 45 0.86 7.46 12.74
C GLN A 45 0.52 8.65 11.85
N ARG A 46 0.36 8.43 10.54
CA ARG A 46 0.10 9.45 9.52
C ARG A 46 -0.74 8.87 8.37
N PRO A 47 -2.07 8.74 8.53
CA PRO A 47 -2.95 8.15 7.51
C PRO A 47 -2.94 8.90 6.17
N ASP A 48 -2.62 10.19 6.18
CA ASP A 48 -2.55 11.08 5.02
C ASP A 48 -1.16 11.13 4.35
N ALA A 49 -0.21 10.30 4.80
CA ALA A 49 1.14 10.29 4.25
C ALA A 49 1.15 10.05 2.73
N SER A 50 1.99 10.79 2.02
CA SER A 50 2.07 10.74 0.56
C SER A 50 3.46 10.36 0.04
N ALA A 51 4.52 10.86 0.65
CA ALA A 51 5.90 10.54 0.28
C ALA A 51 6.80 10.64 1.51
N CYS A 52 7.20 9.50 2.05
CA CYS A 52 8.01 9.43 3.24
C CYS A 52 9.47 9.10 2.93
N ALA A 53 10.39 9.72 3.67
CA ALA A 53 11.81 9.40 3.61
C ALA A 53 12.53 9.76 4.91
N ALA A 54 13.72 9.17 5.10
CA ALA A 54 14.60 9.52 6.19
C ALA A 54 15.13 10.96 6.07
N TYR A 55 15.53 11.52 7.20
CA TYR A 55 16.08 12.89 7.28
C TYR A 55 17.22 13.14 6.29
N GLU A 56 18.12 12.17 6.16
CA GLU A 56 19.32 12.26 5.31
C GLU A 56 18.93 12.39 3.84
N LEU A 57 17.88 11.69 3.39
CA LEU A 57 17.40 11.80 2.03
C LEU A 57 16.75 13.16 1.77
N TRP A 58 15.92 13.63 2.70
CA TRP A 58 15.29 14.95 2.56
C TRP A 58 16.34 16.06 2.53
N ASN A 59 17.28 16.06 3.48
CA ASN A 59 18.26 17.14 3.61
C ASN A 59 19.40 17.06 2.60
N GLY A 60 19.92 15.86 2.33
CA GLY A 60 21.06 15.65 1.44
C GLY A 60 20.68 15.56 -0.03
N THR A 61 19.79 14.63 -0.39
CA THR A 61 19.46 14.36 -1.81
C THR A 61 18.39 15.30 -2.37
N MET A 62 17.35 15.56 -1.58
CA MET A 62 16.23 16.40 -2.00
C MET A 62 16.45 17.89 -1.71
N HIS A 63 17.48 18.25 -0.96
CA HIS A 63 17.80 19.62 -0.52
C HIS A 63 16.62 20.30 0.17
N ARG A 64 15.80 19.51 0.88
CA ARG A 64 14.66 19.99 1.66
C ARG A 64 14.99 19.91 3.14
N TYR A 65 14.47 20.83 3.95
CA TYR A 65 14.64 20.79 5.41
C TYR A 65 13.37 20.27 6.09
N ILE A 66 13.55 19.55 7.19
CA ILE A 66 12.42 19.18 8.05
C ILE A 66 11.97 20.42 8.83
N ARG A 67 10.69 20.73 8.79
CA ARG A 67 10.13 21.90 9.48
C ARG A 67 10.25 21.74 10.98
N ARG A 68 10.50 22.84 11.68
CA ARG A 68 10.55 22.85 13.15
C ARG A 68 9.22 22.37 13.73
N GLY A 69 9.28 21.40 14.63
CA GLY A 69 8.11 20.81 15.28
C GLY A 69 7.50 19.61 14.53
N ALA A 70 8.00 19.28 13.34
CA ALA A 70 7.59 18.06 12.66
C ALA A 70 7.93 16.82 13.51
N LYS A 71 6.99 15.89 13.58
CA LYS A 71 7.17 14.62 14.30
C LYS A 71 7.58 13.54 13.33
N GLY A 72 8.72 12.89 13.59
CA GLY A 72 9.15 11.73 12.81
C GLY A 72 8.19 10.55 13.03
N ILE A 73 7.88 9.86 11.95
CA ILE A 73 7.11 8.61 11.92
C ILE A 73 8.07 7.48 12.30
N ALA A 74 7.78 6.77 13.37
CA ALA A 74 8.62 5.69 13.88
C ALA A 74 8.38 4.40 13.10
N LEU A 75 9.44 3.81 12.57
CA LEU A 75 9.43 2.51 11.92
C LEU A 75 10.28 1.52 12.69
N LEU A 76 9.86 0.26 12.72
CA LEU A 76 10.55 -0.82 13.40
C LEU A 76 11.50 -1.52 12.42
N ASN A 77 12.78 -1.54 12.75
CA ASN A 77 13.80 -2.19 11.95
C ASN A 77 14.38 -3.39 12.72
N PRO A 78 14.12 -4.64 12.32
CA PRO A 78 14.73 -5.80 12.95
C PRO A 78 16.24 -5.80 12.71
N THR A 79 17.00 -6.06 13.76
CA THR A 79 18.45 -6.19 13.73
C THR A 79 18.88 -7.45 14.46
N ALA A 80 20.14 -7.89 14.28
CA ALA A 80 20.68 -9.05 15.00
C ALA A 80 20.57 -8.93 16.54
N ASN A 81 20.52 -7.70 17.06
CA ASN A 81 20.48 -7.42 18.49
C ASN A 81 19.05 -6.97 18.96
N GLY A 82 18.00 -7.24 18.19
CA GLY A 82 16.63 -6.89 18.50
C GLY A 82 16.07 -5.80 17.57
N MET A 83 14.98 -5.16 18.00
CA MET A 83 14.29 -4.14 17.20
C MET A 83 14.92 -2.76 17.42
N ARG A 84 15.26 -2.08 16.32
CA ARG A 84 15.67 -0.67 16.33
C ARG A 84 14.55 0.20 15.77
N ILE A 85 14.45 1.43 16.29
CA ILE A 85 13.54 2.45 15.74
C ILE A 85 14.34 3.31 14.76
N ARG A 86 13.80 3.52 13.56
CA ARG A 86 14.22 4.55 12.62
C ARG A 86 13.07 5.52 12.38
N TYR A 87 13.38 6.75 12.00
CA TYR A 87 12.35 7.76 11.75
C TYR A 87 12.35 8.17 10.28
N VAL A 88 11.14 8.33 9.74
CA VAL A 88 10.91 8.94 8.44
C VAL A 88 9.99 10.15 8.60
N PHE A 89 10.00 11.03 7.62
CA PHE A 89 9.18 12.24 7.59
C PHE A 89 8.43 12.28 6.27
N ASP A 90 7.16 12.68 6.30
CA ASP A 90 6.38 12.89 5.08
C ASP A 90 6.82 14.19 4.38
N VAL A 91 6.62 14.28 3.08
CA VAL A 91 6.95 15.47 2.28
C VAL A 91 6.26 16.73 2.82
N SER A 92 5.06 16.60 3.37
CA SER A 92 4.31 17.71 3.98
C SER A 92 4.97 18.29 5.23
N ASP A 93 5.85 17.52 5.89
CA ASP A 93 6.67 17.98 7.01
C ASP A 93 7.95 18.70 6.56
N THR A 94 8.20 18.80 5.27
CA THR A 94 9.40 19.42 4.72
C THR A 94 9.15 20.82 4.19
N GLY A 95 10.19 21.65 4.22
CA GLY A 95 10.23 22.95 3.55
C GLY A 95 11.26 22.96 2.42
N THR A 96 11.10 23.90 1.49
CA THR A 96 11.98 24.05 0.31
C THR A 96 13.05 25.10 0.55
N ARG A 97 14.22 24.90 -0.08
CA ARG A 97 15.28 25.88 -0.33
C ARG A 97 15.29 26.24 -1.81
N ALA A 98 16.10 27.20 -2.22
CA ALA A 98 16.18 27.62 -3.63
C ALA A 98 16.62 26.49 -4.59
N ASP A 99 17.39 25.53 -4.10
CA ASP A 99 17.92 24.37 -4.83
C ASP A 99 17.19 23.07 -4.50
N SER A 100 16.04 23.14 -3.86
CA SER A 100 15.26 21.94 -3.53
C SER A 100 14.73 21.24 -4.78
N ARG A 101 14.85 19.93 -4.78
CA ARG A 101 14.26 19.08 -5.80
C ARG A 101 12.75 18.97 -5.59
N ASN A 102 12.01 18.89 -6.69
CA ASN A 102 10.59 18.61 -6.65
C ASN A 102 10.34 17.16 -6.20
N VAL A 103 9.23 16.94 -5.54
CA VAL A 103 8.75 15.59 -5.17
C VAL A 103 7.54 15.31 -6.04
N ASP A 104 7.77 14.54 -7.10
CA ASP A 104 6.70 14.14 -8.00
C ASP A 104 5.91 12.99 -7.35
N VAL A 105 4.76 13.33 -6.80
CA VAL A 105 3.78 12.34 -6.36
C VAL A 105 2.94 12.00 -7.59
N TRP A 106 3.01 10.74 -8.03
CA TRP A 106 2.25 10.30 -9.19
C TRP A 106 0.75 10.39 -8.90
N GLN A 107 -0.01 10.89 -9.85
CA GLN A 107 -1.46 10.93 -9.83
C GLN A 107 -1.99 10.54 -11.21
N LEU A 108 -3.01 9.71 -11.23
CA LEU A 108 -3.72 9.40 -12.46
C LEU A 108 -4.54 10.63 -12.89
N THR A 109 -4.08 11.29 -13.97
CA THR A 109 -4.77 12.43 -14.56
C THR A 109 -5.44 12.03 -15.86
N GLU A 110 -6.46 12.77 -16.30
CA GLU A 110 -7.10 12.55 -17.59
C GLU A 110 -6.09 12.60 -18.76
N ALA A 111 -5.06 13.43 -18.66
CA ALA A 111 -4.00 13.50 -19.66
C ALA A 111 -3.11 12.26 -19.70
N ALA A 112 -2.95 11.55 -18.57
CA ALA A 112 -2.16 10.33 -18.47
C ALA A 112 -2.95 9.07 -18.87
N GLU A 113 -4.29 9.13 -18.84
CA GLU A 113 -5.14 7.97 -19.10
C GLU A 113 -4.82 7.23 -20.42
N PRO A 114 -4.65 7.91 -21.58
CA PRO A 114 -4.36 7.21 -22.83
C PRO A 114 -3.05 6.43 -22.79
N ALA A 115 -2.02 6.99 -22.14
CA ALA A 115 -0.72 6.32 -22.00
C ALA A 115 -0.81 5.09 -21.05
N VAL A 116 -1.56 5.22 -19.96
CA VAL A 116 -1.80 4.11 -19.02
C VAL A 116 -2.60 3.00 -19.70
N ARG A 117 -3.66 3.31 -20.44
CA ARG A 117 -4.45 2.31 -21.18
C ARG A 117 -3.60 1.56 -22.21
N LYS A 118 -2.75 2.29 -22.95
CA LYS A 118 -1.83 1.69 -23.90
C LYS A 118 -0.86 0.73 -23.21
N MET A 119 -0.25 1.15 -22.11
CA MET A 119 0.66 0.32 -21.31
C MET A 119 -0.05 -0.94 -20.79
N LEU A 120 -1.28 -0.81 -20.26
CA LEU A 120 -2.05 -1.96 -19.79
C LEU A 120 -2.36 -2.96 -20.91
N ALA A 121 -2.62 -2.48 -22.13
CA ALA A 121 -2.86 -3.36 -23.28
C ALA A 121 -1.57 -4.06 -23.75
N GLU A 122 -0.45 -3.34 -23.81
CA GLU A 122 0.83 -3.85 -24.33
C GLU A 122 1.52 -4.79 -23.34
N GLU A 123 1.60 -4.39 -22.07
CA GLU A 123 2.38 -5.13 -21.06
C GLU A 123 1.53 -6.19 -20.32
N PHE A 124 0.23 -5.94 -20.15
CA PHE A 124 -0.66 -6.80 -19.39
C PHE A 124 -1.76 -7.45 -20.21
N SER A 125 -1.75 -7.30 -21.53
CA SER A 125 -2.77 -7.87 -22.43
C SER A 125 -4.21 -7.52 -22.03
N ALA A 126 -4.41 -6.29 -21.54
CA ALA A 126 -5.75 -5.78 -21.28
C ALA A 126 -6.48 -5.44 -22.59
N ASP A 127 -7.80 -5.57 -22.60
CA ASP A 127 -8.58 -5.24 -23.78
C ASP A 127 -8.61 -3.73 -24.03
N ALA A 128 -7.93 -3.27 -25.10
CA ALA A 128 -7.81 -1.86 -25.45
C ALA A 128 -9.16 -1.18 -25.76
N SER A 129 -10.23 -1.93 -26.05
CA SER A 129 -11.57 -1.40 -26.29
C SER A 129 -12.29 -1.00 -25.00
N MET A 130 -11.87 -1.53 -23.85
CA MET A 130 -12.47 -1.26 -22.55
C MET A 130 -12.03 0.12 -22.00
N ARG A 131 -12.88 0.69 -21.15
CA ARG A 131 -12.50 1.88 -20.35
C ARG A 131 -11.39 1.51 -19.36
N LEU A 132 -10.59 2.49 -18.93
CA LEU A 132 -9.46 2.29 -18.01
C LEU A 132 -9.87 1.51 -16.76
N VAL A 133 -10.96 1.89 -16.11
CA VAL A 133 -11.46 1.21 -14.90
C VAL A 133 -11.71 -0.28 -15.17
N GLN A 134 -12.34 -0.63 -16.30
CA GLN A 134 -12.61 -2.01 -16.69
C GLN A 134 -11.33 -2.80 -16.99
N GLN A 135 -10.33 -2.16 -17.62
CA GLN A 135 -9.02 -2.78 -17.83
C GLN A 135 -8.33 -3.09 -16.49
N ILE A 136 -8.40 -2.16 -15.52
CA ILE A 136 -7.84 -2.34 -14.18
C ILE A 136 -8.56 -3.47 -13.44
N GLU A 137 -9.89 -3.50 -13.46
CA GLU A 137 -10.69 -4.56 -12.85
C GLU A 137 -10.36 -5.94 -13.43
N GLN A 138 -10.29 -6.06 -14.75
CA GLN A 138 -9.93 -7.30 -15.43
C GLN A 138 -8.50 -7.75 -15.06
N LEU A 139 -7.56 -6.82 -14.99
CA LEU A 139 -6.20 -7.10 -14.53
C LEU A 139 -6.19 -7.58 -13.08
N ALA A 140 -6.90 -6.88 -12.19
CA ALA A 140 -6.99 -7.22 -10.78
C ALA A 140 -7.58 -8.63 -10.55
N GLU A 141 -8.64 -8.99 -11.28
CA GLU A 141 -9.24 -10.34 -11.23
C GLU A 141 -8.25 -11.42 -11.68
N ARG A 142 -7.52 -11.18 -12.76
CA ARG A 142 -6.50 -12.13 -13.25
C ARG A 142 -5.37 -12.31 -12.25
N GLN A 143 -4.88 -11.22 -11.66
CA GLN A 143 -3.81 -11.28 -10.66
C GLN A 143 -4.28 -11.99 -9.37
N ALA A 144 -5.49 -11.70 -8.91
CA ALA A 144 -6.09 -12.36 -7.75
C ALA A 144 -6.26 -13.88 -7.99
N LEU A 145 -6.67 -14.28 -9.20
CA LEU A 145 -6.79 -15.68 -9.56
C LEU A 145 -5.41 -16.37 -9.64
N ALA A 146 -4.43 -15.72 -10.25
CA ALA A 146 -3.07 -16.24 -10.35
C ALA A 146 -2.46 -16.46 -8.94
N TYR A 147 -2.57 -15.44 -8.09
CA TYR A 147 -2.09 -15.52 -6.71
C TYR A 147 -2.78 -16.64 -5.91
N TRP A 148 -4.11 -16.77 -6.03
CA TRP A 148 -4.85 -17.85 -5.40
C TRP A 148 -4.35 -19.23 -5.85
N ASN A 149 -4.15 -19.42 -7.15
CA ASN A 149 -3.71 -20.71 -7.70
C ASN A 149 -2.31 -21.11 -7.19
N GLU A 150 -1.44 -20.13 -7.00
CA GLU A 150 -0.07 -20.33 -6.53
C GLU A 150 0.00 -20.57 -5.01
N HIS A 151 -0.80 -19.81 -4.23
CA HIS A 151 -0.69 -19.77 -2.75
C HIS A 151 -1.88 -20.40 -2.02
N ARG A 152 -2.77 -21.11 -2.73
CA ARG A 152 -4.02 -21.62 -2.16
C ARG A 152 -3.82 -22.39 -0.85
N ARG A 153 -2.81 -23.24 -0.76
CA ARG A 153 -2.56 -24.06 0.44
C ARG A 153 -2.17 -23.16 1.61
N ASP A 154 -1.22 -22.30 1.41
CA ASP A 154 -0.73 -21.39 2.46
C ASP A 154 -1.83 -20.45 2.96
N ILE A 155 -2.70 -20.02 2.06
CA ILE A 155 -3.85 -19.16 2.40
C ILE A 155 -4.85 -19.94 3.26
N LEU A 156 -5.22 -21.16 2.84
CA LEU A 156 -6.16 -21.99 3.60
C LEU A 156 -5.60 -22.39 4.97
N ASP A 157 -4.30 -22.73 5.03
CA ASP A 157 -3.63 -23.09 6.28
C ASP A 157 -3.47 -21.89 7.24
N SER A 158 -3.51 -20.64 6.71
CA SER A 158 -3.42 -19.44 7.53
C SER A 158 -4.76 -18.98 8.13
N VAL A 159 -5.86 -19.49 7.62
CA VAL A 159 -7.20 -19.13 8.11
C VAL A 159 -7.57 -20.04 9.28
N ASP A 160 -8.01 -19.44 10.39
CA ASP A 160 -8.46 -20.19 11.58
C ASP A 160 -9.60 -21.13 11.19
N ASP A 161 -9.52 -22.40 11.64
CA ASP A 161 -10.52 -23.45 11.40
C ASP A 161 -11.95 -23.02 11.78
N SER A 162 -12.08 -22.12 12.77
CA SER A 162 -13.36 -21.54 13.17
C SER A 162 -14.01 -20.67 12.08
N ALA A 163 -13.19 -19.98 11.27
CA ALA A 163 -13.67 -19.13 10.18
C ALA A 163 -13.97 -19.93 8.91
N LEU A 164 -13.36 -21.11 8.75
CA LEU A 164 -13.60 -22.00 7.59
C LEU A 164 -14.80 -22.93 7.80
N SER A 165 -15.27 -23.13 9.02
CA SER A 165 -16.38 -24.05 9.31
C SER A 165 -17.70 -23.67 8.61
N GLU A 166 -17.85 -22.43 8.18
CA GLU A 166 -19.00 -21.92 7.42
C GLU A 166 -18.79 -21.90 5.90
N TYR A 167 -17.56 -22.13 5.41
CA TYR A 167 -17.22 -22.05 3.98
C TYR A 167 -16.55 -23.34 3.53
N ASP A 168 -17.04 -23.89 2.42
CA ASP A 168 -16.26 -24.88 1.69
C ASP A 168 -15.05 -24.21 1.00
N ASP A 169 -14.07 -25.00 0.58
CA ASP A 169 -12.86 -24.52 -0.13
C ASP A 169 -13.18 -23.65 -1.35
N PHE A 170 -14.33 -23.89 -1.98
CA PHE A 170 -14.76 -23.14 -3.17
C PHE A 170 -15.25 -21.74 -2.78
N ALA A 171 -16.08 -21.65 -1.75
CA ALA A 171 -16.60 -20.36 -1.25
C ALA A 171 -15.49 -19.51 -0.65
N ALA A 172 -14.57 -20.11 0.13
CA ALA A 172 -13.39 -19.44 0.64
C ALA A 172 -12.51 -18.87 -0.48
N GLY A 173 -12.25 -19.65 -1.53
CA GLY A 173 -11.50 -19.22 -2.71
C GLY A 173 -12.18 -18.10 -3.49
N ALA A 174 -13.50 -18.15 -3.64
CA ALA A 174 -14.26 -17.10 -4.30
C ALA A 174 -14.22 -15.79 -3.52
N SER A 175 -14.41 -15.84 -2.20
CA SER A 175 -14.36 -14.69 -1.30
C SER A 175 -12.96 -14.06 -1.27
N PHE A 176 -11.90 -14.85 -1.15
CA PHE A 176 -10.52 -14.38 -1.21
C PHE A 176 -10.23 -13.66 -2.52
N ARG A 177 -10.53 -14.27 -3.68
CA ARG A 177 -10.26 -13.67 -4.99
C ARG A 177 -11.01 -12.36 -5.18
N LYS A 178 -12.26 -12.28 -4.73
CA LYS A 178 -13.06 -11.05 -4.79
C LYS A 178 -12.43 -9.94 -3.94
N ALA A 179 -12.03 -10.24 -2.71
CA ALA A 179 -11.38 -9.27 -1.82
C ALA A 179 -10.01 -8.84 -2.37
N ALA A 180 -9.20 -9.78 -2.86
CA ALA A 180 -7.90 -9.49 -3.47
C ALA A 180 -8.05 -8.62 -4.72
N ALA A 181 -8.96 -8.96 -5.64
CA ALA A 181 -9.21 -8.17 -6.85
C ALA A 181 -9.68 -6.74 -6.52
N ALA A 182 -10.61 -6.59 -5.57
CA ALA A 182 -11.05 -5.27 -5.11
C ALA A 182 -9.90 -4.45 -4.51
N SER A 183 -9.01 -5.08 -3.73
CA SER A 183 -7.85 -4.43 -3.13
C SER A 183 -6.82 -4.00 -4.19
N ILE A 184 -6.49 -4.86 -5.15
CA ILE A 184 -5.58 -4.54 -6.26
C ILE A 184 -6.15 -3.38 -7.10
N SER A 185 -7.44 -3.45 -7.45
CA SER A 185 -8.13 -2.40 -8.19
C SER A 185 -8.08 -1.05 -7.46
N ALA A 186 -8.36 -1.04 -6.15
CA ALA A 186 -8.29 0.16 -5.33
C ALA A 186 -6.89 0.79 -5.30
N VAL A 187 -5.84 -0.02 -5.18
CA VAL A 187 -4.44 0.45 -5.19
C VAL A 187 -4.06 1.08 -6.54
N ILE A 188 -4.49 0.50 -7.65
CA ILE A 188 -4.15 1.00 -9.00
C ILE A 188 -4.91 2.29 -9.32
N GLN A 189 -6.11 2.47 -8.79
CA GLN A 189 -6.98 3.63 -9.06
C GLN A 189 -6.68 4.83 -8.14
N THR A 190 -5.85 4.69 -7.12
CA THR A 190 -5.43 5.77 -6.21
C THR A 190 -4.25 6.55 -6.76
#